data_83b5f5841a53fce867294972208f4882
#
_entry.id   83b5f5841a53fce867294972208f4882
#
_cell.length_a   1.000
_cell.length_b   1.000
_cell.length_c   1.000
_cell.angle_alpha   90.00
_cell.angle_beta   90.00
_cell.angle_gamma   90.00
#
_symmetry.space_group_name_H-M   'P 1'
#
loop_
_entity.id
_entity.type
_entity.pdbx_description
1 polymer ?
#
loop_
_entity_poly.entity_id
_entity_poly.type
_entity_poly.pdbx_seq_one_letter_code
_entity_poly.pdbx_strand_id
1 'polypeptide(L)'
;MDAILERIDRDWGKDALLDLSDPSIANNDEARRTFARYFRLAASPGAALTVLRLQTQIDVRHVLPAIHVPALVMHRSGDRVTRVEQGRYLAEHIPGAKFVELAGDDHMPAVGNGDAIIDEIGEFLTGVRPVEIDRVLATILFTDIVGSTERALALRDRRWRELLEQYYATVRRELARFRGREIDRAGDGLFAAFDGPARAIRCACRIRDEVRSLGLEVRSGLHAGECEVLGDKIGGIAVHIGARVAAAAEPGEVLVSNTVKDLVAGSGIAFKDRGTHALRGLPGEWALFVVTGAA
;
A
#
# COMPACT_ATOMS: atom_id res chain seq x y z
N MET A 1 -33.53 2.02 -21.46
CA MET A 1 -33.92 2.76 -20.23
C MET A 1 -34.90 1.94 -19.40
N ASP A 2 -35.99 1.47 -19.98
CA ASP A 2 -37.05 0.73 -19.23
C ASP A 2 -36.53 -0.49 -18.49
N ALA A 3 -35.69 -1.32 -19.11
CA ALA A 3 -35.09 -2.49 -18.45
C ALA A 3 -34.21 -2.15 -17.24
N ILE A 4 -33.55 -0.99 -17.24
CA ILE A 4 -32.75 -0.50 -16.10
C ILE A 4 -33.69 -0.04 -14.98
N LEU A 5 -34.76 0.68 -15.32
CA LEU A 5 -35.74 1.14 -14.34
C LEU A 5 -36.48 -0.05 -13.68
N GLU A 6 -36.85 -1.07 -14.45
CA GLU A 6 -37.46 -2.31 -13.92
C GLU A 6 -36.50 -3.06 -12.99
N ARG A 7 -35.19 -3.09 -13.34
CA ARG A 7 -34.19 -3.74 -12.50
C ARG A 7 -33.99 -2.98 -11.19
N ILE A 8 -33.97 -1.65 -11.22
CA ILE A 8 -33.89 -0.81 -10.02
C ILE A 8 -35.10 -1.03 -9.13
N ASP A 9 -36.31 -1.03 -9.69
CA ASP A 9 -37.53 -1.26 -8.91
C ASP A 9 -37.51 -2.60 -8.17
N ARG A 10 -37.05 -3.64 -8.85
CA ARG A 10 -37.03 -5.01 -8.30
C ARG A 10 -35.88 -5.25 -7.33
N ASP A 11 -34.68 -4.73 -7.61
CA ASP A 11 -33.44 -5.13 -6.96
C ASP A 11 -32.72 -3.99 -6.23
N TRP A 12 -33.36 -2.83 -6.01
CA TRP A 12 -32.77 -1.71 -5.28
C TRP A 12 -32.29 -2.15 -3.88
N GLY A 13 -31.03 -1.82 -3.58
CA GLY A 13 -30.43 -2.21 -2.30
C GLY A 13 -30.04 -3.67 -2.17
N LYS A 14 -30.00 -4.41 -3.29
CA LYS A 14 -29.52 -5.78 -3.39
C LYS A 14 -28.29 -5.88 -4.31
N ASP A 15 -27.46 -4.90 -4.42
CA ASP A 15 -26.36 -4.82 -5.40
C ASP A 15 -26.80 -4.61 -6.86
N ALA A 16 -28.03 -4.17 -7.05
CA ALA A 16 -28.56 -3.89 -8.37
C ALA A 16 -27.63 -2.97 -9.17
N LEU A 17 -27.32 -3.37 -10.40
CA LEU A 17 -26.56 -2.60 -11.37
C LEU A 17 -25.02 -2.51 -11.16
N LEU A 18 -24.43 -3.12 -10.15
CA LEU A 18 -22.98 -3.07 -9.96
C LEU A 18 -22.21 -3.68 -11.14
N ASP A 19 -22.79 -4.71 -11.78
CA ASP A 19 -22.27 -5.31 -13.00
C ASP A 19 -22.29 -4.36 -14.22
N LEU A 20 -23.16 -3.35 -14.19
CA LEU A 20 -23.24 -2.32 -15.22
C LEU A 20 -22.40 -1.10 -14.85
N SER A 21 -22.49 -0.64 -13.60
CA SER A 21 -21.82 0.57 -13.15
C SER A 21 -20.34 0.37 -12.84
N ASP A 22 -19.98 -0.74 -12.20
CA ASP A 22 -18.62 -0.94 -11.66
C ASP A 22 -18.20 -2.41 -11.83
N PRO A 23 -18.01 -2.86 -13.08
CA PRO A 23 -17.75 -4.26 -13.38
C PRO A 23 -16.47 -4.81 -12.75
N SER A 24 -15.47 -3.98 -12.45
CA SER A 24 -14.22 -4.41 -11.82
C SER A 24 -14.43 -5.00 -10.41
N ILE A 25 -15.46 -4.56 -9.70
CA ILE A 25 -15.78 -5.00 -8.33
C ILE A 25 -17.07 -5.82 -8.24
N ALA A 26 -17.75 -6.05 -9.36
CA ALA A 26 -19.05 -6.75 -9.39
C ALA A 26 -19.02 -8.17 -8.81
N ASN A 27 -17.86 -8.85 -8.84
CA ASN A 27 -17.66 -10.19 -8.29
C ASN A 27 -17.08 -10.19 -6.86
N ASN A 28 -16.91 -9.02 -6.24
CA ASN A 28 -16.42 -8.90 -4.87
C ASN A 28 -17.61 -8.84 -3.89
N ASP A 29 -17.77 -9.85 -3.05
CA ASP A 29 -18.89 -9.97 -2.10
C ASP A 29 -18.92 -8.86 -1.04
N GLU A 30 -17.78 -8.32 -0.64
CA GLU A 30 -17.71 -7.21 0.32
C GLU A 30 -18.14 -5.91 -0.33
N ALA A 31 -17.66 -5.63 -1.56
CA ALA A 31 -18.09 -4.49 -2.35
C ALA A 31 -19.62 -4.54 -2.57
N ARG A 32 -20.16 -5.68 -3.00
CA ARG A 32 -21.61 -5.89 -3.20
C ARG A 32 -22.42 -5.56 -1.95
N ARG A 33 -22.00 -6.05 -0.79
CA ARG A 33 -22.67 -5.74 0.50
C ARG A 33 -22.59 -4.26 0.85
N THR A 34 -21.44 -3.64 0.62
CA THR A 34 -21.20 -2.22 0.90
C THR A 34 -22.07 -1.35 0.02
N PHE A 35 -22.10 -1.59 -1.29
CA PHE A 35 -22.94 -0.86 -2.23
C PHE A 35 -24.44 -1.08 -1.99
N ALA A 36 -24.85 -2.30 -1.72
CA ALA A 36 -26.22 -2.60 -1.37
C ALA A 36 -26.68 -1.82 -0.12
N ARG A 37 -25.81 -1.70 0.89
CA ARG A 37 -26.07 -0.89 2.07
C ARG A 37 -26.14 0.61 1.73
N TYR A 38 -25.19 1.09 0.95
CA TYR A 38 -25.14 2.48 0.51
C TYR A 38 -26.44 2.88 -0.21
N PHE A 39 -26.89 2.12 -1.19
CA PHE A 39 -28.14 2.41 -1.91
C PHE A 39 -29.37 2.39 -1.01
N ARG A 40 -29.48 1.44 -0.07
CA ARG A 40 -30.58 1.44 0.92
C ARG A 40 -30.62 2.66 1.81
N LEU A 41 -29.43 3.18 2.18
CA LEU A 41 -29.34 4.37 3.02
C LEU A 41 -29.52 5.67 2.23
N ALA A 42 -29.15 5.68 0.94
CA ALA A 42 -29.20 6.87 0.11
C ALA A 42 -30.64 7.23 -0.32
N ALA A 43 -31.44 6.23 -0.71
CA ALA A 43 -32.81 6.50 -1.19
C ALA A 43 -33.70 5.26 -1.10
N SER A 44 -35.02 5.45 -1.03
CA SER A 44 -36.00 4.40 -1.28
C SER A 44 -36.05 4.08 -2.79
N PRO A 45 -36.51 2.85 -3.20
CA PRO A 45 -36.65 2.49 -4.61
C PRO A 45 -37.46 3.51 -5.41
N GLY A 46 -38.60 3.95 -4.88
CA GLY A 46 -39.44 4.93 -5.54
C GLY A 46 -38.79 6.31 -5.69
N ALA A 47 -38.00 6.76 -4.71
CA ALA A 47 -37.22 7.99 -4.81
C ALA A 47 -36.13 7.86 -5.88
N ALA A 48 -35.40 6.75 -5.92
CA ALA A 48 -34.38 6.49 -6.92
C ALA A 48 -34.97 6.49 -8.35
N LEU A 49 -36.09 5.82 -8.55
CA LEU A 49 -36.81 5.81 -9.82
C LEU A 49 -37.27 7.23 -10.25
N THR A 50 -37.78 8.00 -9.29
CA THR A 50 -38.21 9.39 -9.55
C THR A 50 -37.03 10.27 -10.00
N VAL A 51 -35.89 10.19 -9.30
CA VAL A 51 -34.68 10.94 -9.66
C VAL A 51 -34.17 10.54 -11.04
N LEU A 52 -34.09 9.26 -11.36
CA LEU A 52 -33.64 8.79 -12.65
C LEU A 52 -34.56 9.24 -13.78
N ARG A 53 -35.88 9.19 -13.59
CA ARG A 53 -36.84 9.70 -14.58
C ARG A 53 -36.70 11.21 -14.80
N LEU A 54 -36.48 11.98 -13.74
CA LEU A 54 -36.22 13.41 -13.82
C LEU A 54 -34.93 13.68 -14.59
N GLN A 55 -33.86 12.94 -14.32
CA GLN A 55 -32.57 13.09 -15.04
C GLN A 55 -32.72 12.89 -16.56
N THR A 56 -33.59 11.98 -17.01
CA THR A 56 -33.82 11.79 -18.45
C THR A 56 -34.54 12.95 -19.13
N GLN A 57 -35.16 13.85 -18.38
CA GLN A 57 -35.89 15.01 -18.87
C GLN A 57 -35.07 16.31 -18.84
N ILE A 58 -33.93 16.31 -18.14
CA ILE A 58 -33.07 17.48 -18.01
C ILE A 58 -32.23 17.64 -19.29
N ASP A 59 -32.33 18.82 -19.92
CA ASP A 59 -31.47 19.23 -21.02
C ASP A 59 -30.78 20.56 -20.66
N VAL A 60 -29.49 20.47 -20.38
CA VAL A 60 -28.65 21.62 -20.01
C VAL A 60 -27.66 22.02 -21.11
N ARG A 61 -27.76 21.45 -22.31
CA ARG A 61 -26.81 21.69 -23.40
C ARG A 61 -26.71 23.17 -23.80
N HIS A 62 -27.79 23.91 -23.66
CA HIS A 62 -27.84 25.35 -23.94
C HIS A 62 -27.00 26.20 -22.95
N VAL A 63 -26.63 25.65 -21.79
CA VAL A 63 -25.83 26.37 -20.77
C VAL A 63 -24.34 26.19 -21.01
N LEU A 64 -23.91 25.13 -21.70
CA LEU A 64 -22.49 24.79 -21.87
C LEU A 64 -21.65 25.93 -22.46
N PRO A 65 -22.10 26.68 -23.51
CA PRO A 65 -21.33 27.79 -24.03
C PRO A 65 -21.17 28.99 -23.07
N ALA A 66 -21.96 29.05 -22.00
CA ALA A 66 -21.88 30.11 -20.99
C ALA A 66 -20.92 29.79 -19.86
N ILE A 67 -20.30 28.60 -19.85
CA ILE A 67 -19.30 28.21 -18.86
C ILE A 67 -17.96 28.83 -19.26
N HIS A 68 -17.51 29.85 -18.52
CA HIS A 68 -16.27 30.57 -18.77
C HIS A 68 -15.15 30.30 -17.74
N VAL A 69 -15.40 29.41 -16.80
CA VAL A 69 -14.36 28.97 -15.83
C VAL A 69 -13.55 27.84 -16.44
N PRO A 70 -12.26 27.69 -16.04
CA PRO A 70 -11.48 26.52 -16.43
C PRO A 70 -12.24 25.25 -16.11
N ALA A 71 -12.40 24.37 -17.08
CA ALA A 71 -13.17 23.14 -16.92
C ALA A 71 -12.34 21.91 -17.33
N LEU A 72 -12.35 20.88 -16.50
CA LEU A 72 -11.78 19.58 -16.78
C LEU A 72 -12.90 18.56 -16.89
N VAL A 73 -13.01 17.92 -18.05
CA VAL A 73 -13.96 16.84 -18.30
C VAL A 73 -13.18 15.54 -18.38
N MET A 74 -13.46 14.62 -17.48
CA MET A 74 -12.85 13.29 -17.46
C MET A 74 -13.89 12.21 -17.69
N HIS A 75 -13.55 11.19 -18.47
CA HIS A 75 -14.48 10.09 -18.75
C HIS A 75 -13.72 8.80 -18.99
N ARG A 76 -14.20 7.68 -18.43
CA ARG A 76 -13.64 6.37 -18.75
C ARG A 76 -14.19 5.85 -20.07
N SER A 77 -13.31 5.29 -20.92
CA SER A 77 -13.64 4.85 -22.27
C SER A 77 -14.68 3.74 -22.34
N GLY A 78 -14.72 2.87 -21.31
CA GLY A 78 -15.65 1.73 -21.26
C GLY A 78 -16.84 1.91 -20.33
N ASP A 79 -17.08 3.11 -19.79
CA ASP A 79 -18.24 3.41 -18.94
C ASP A 79 -19.56 3.09 -19.69
N ARG A 80 -20.35 2.20 -19.10
CA ARG A 80 -21.62 1.71 -19.69
C ARG A 80 -22.84 2.46 -19.18
N VAL A 81 -22.73 3.19 -18.08
CA VAL A 81 -23.81 4.01 -17.51
C VAL A 81 -23.94 5.31 -18.30
N THR A 82 -22.80 5.98 -18.47
CA THR A 82 -22.67 7.21 -19.25
C THR A 82 -21.59 7.00 -20.30
N ARG A 83 -21.94 7.07 -21.57
CA ARG A 83 -20.99 6.79 -22.65
C ARG A 83 -19.98 7.93 -22.81
N VAL A 84 -18.74 7.58 -23.16
CA VAL A 84 -17.62 8.52 -23.32
C VAL A 84 -17.93 9.65 -24.32
N GLU A 85 -18.78 9.38 -25.32
CA GLU A 85 -19.24 10.40 -26.28
C GLU A 85 -19.95 11.58 -25.60
N GLN A 86 -20.60 11.35 -24.46
CA GLN A 86 -21.26 12.44 -23.71
C GLN A 86 -20.21 13.36 -23.07
N GLY A 87 -19.11 12.77 -22.52
CA GLY A 87 -17.98 13.53 -21.99
C GLY A 87 -17.29 14.36 -23.09
N ARG A 88 -17.06 13.76 -24.27
CA ARG A 88 -16.51 14.48 -25.43
C ARG A 88 -17.42 15.63 -25.86
N TYR A 89 -18.73 15.40 -25.93
CA TYR A 89 -19.70 16.44 -26.22
C TYR A 89 -19.62 17.62 -25.25
N LEU A 90 -19.53 17.35 -23.95
CA LEU A 90 -19.37 18.41 -22.93
C LEU A 90 -18.12 19.25 -23.21
N ALA A 91 -16.98 18.58 -23.42
CA ALA A 91 -15.72 19.27 -23.67
C ALA A 91 -15.69 20.08 -24.96
N GLU A 92 -16.37 19.61 -26.00
CA GLU A 92 -16.51 20.34 -27.28
C GLU A 92 -17.38 21.60 -27.16
N HIS A 93 -18.34 21.61 -26.22
CA HIS A 93 -19.31 22.70 -26.11
C HIS A 93 -19.04 23.65 -24.94
N ILE A 94 -18.09 23.32 -24.04
CA ILE A 94 -17.61 24.22 -22.99
C ILE A 94 -16.36 24.92 -23.50
N PRO A 95 -16.34 26.26 -23.65
CA PRO A 95 -15.18 26.98 -24.14
C PRO A 95 -13.92 26.74 -23.32
N GLY A 96 -12.87 26.23 -23.95
CA GLY A 96 -11.57 26.00 -23.28
C GLY A 96 -11.51 24.81 -22.32
N ALA A 97 -12.51 23.93 -22.34
CA ALA A 97 -12.46 22.73 -21.51
C ALA A 97 -11.34 21.76 -21.94
N LYS A 98 -10.60 21.23 -20.97
CA LYS A 98 -9.67 20.10 -21.16
C LYS A 98 -10.48 18.80 -21.12
N PHE A 99 -10.31 17.93 -22.12
CA PHE A 99 -10.87 16.57 -22.09
C PHE A 99 -9.78 15.54 -21.80
N VAL A 100 -10.05 14.63 -20.88
CA VAL A 100 -9.17 13.50 -20.56
C VAL A 100 -9.98 12.21 -20.61
N GLU A 101 -9.60 11.33 -21.54
CA GLU A 101 -10.15 9.98 -21.62
C GLU A 101 -9.29 9.03 -20.81
N LEU A 102 -9.88 8.39 -19.81
CA LEU A 102 -9.23 7.45 -18.92
C LEU A 102 -9.56 6.02 -19.36
N ALA A 103 -8.61 5.12 -19.20
CA ALA A 103 -8.86 3.69 -19.40
C ALA A 103 -9.71 3.13 -18.24
N GLY A 104 -10.64 2.21 -18.57
CA GLY A 104 -11.47 1.50 -17.59
C GLY A 104 -12.95 1.52 -17.93
N ASP A 105 -13.70 0.66 -17.25
CA ASP A 105 -15.12 0.40 -17.48
C ASP A 105 -16.03 0.85 -16.33
N ASP A 106 -15.44 1.25 -15.18
CA ASP A 106 -16.20 1.61 -13.99
C ASP A 106 -16.76 3.05 -14.09
N HIS A 107 -17.99 3.23 -13.63
CA HIS A 107 -18.65 4.54 -13.62
C HIS A 107 -18.26 5.39 -12.43
N MET A 108 -18.13 4.76 -11.24
CA MET A 108 -17.82 5.50 -10.02
C MET A 108 -16.35 5.95 -9.98
N PRO A 109 -16.05 7.24 -9.75
CA PRO A 109 -14.68 7.75 -9.74
C PRO A 109 -13.74 7.05 -8.75
N ALA A 110 -14.27 6.62 -7.59
CA ALA A 110 -13.49 5.97 -6.54
C ALA A 110 -13.25 4.46 -6.78
N VAL A 111 -13.80 3.88 -7.85
CA VAL A 111 -13.64 2.46 -8.19
C VAL A 111 -12.61 2.34 -9.31
N GLY A 112 -11.88 1.24 -9.33
CA GLY A 112 -10.82 1.00 -10.31
C GLY A 112 -9.62 1.92 -10.11
N ASN A 113 -9.12 2.52 -11.19
CA ASN A 113 -7.96 3.43 -11.14
C ASN A 113 -8.38 4.84 -10.70
N GLY A 114 -8.66 5.03 -9.41
CA GLY A 114 -8.98 6.34 -8.83
C GLY A 114 -7.79 7.29 -8.78
N ASP A 115 -6.56 6.77 -8.66
CA ASP A 115 -5.33 7.58 -8.57
C ASP A 115 -5.12 8.38 -9.86
N ALA A 116 -5.38 7.81 -11.03
CA ALA A 116 -5.29 8.53 -12.30
C ALA A 116 -6.24 9.74 -12.36
N ILE A 117 -7.41 9.66 -11.73
CA ILE A 117 -8.36 10.78 -11.63
C ILE A 117 -7.78 11.88 -10.74
N ILE A 118 -7.21 11.50 -9.59
CA ILE A 118 -6.59 12.44 -8.65
C ILE A 118 -5.40 13.15 -9.29
N ASP A 119 -4.58 12.43 -10.04
CA ASP A 119 -3.42 12.98 -10.75
C ASP A 119 -3.83 14.02 -11.81
N GLU A 120 -4.83 13.72 -12.63
CA GLU A 120 -5.35 14.65 -13.64
C GLU A 120 -5.98 15.90 -13.00
N ILE A 121 -6.71 15.74 -11.88
CA ILE A 121 -7.23 16.88 -11.11
C ILE A 121 -6.08 17.70 -10.54
N GLY A 122 -5.07 17.05 -9.95
CA GLY A 122 -3.90 17.70 -9.39
C GLY A 122 -3.14 18.51 -10.47
N GLU A 123 -2.88 17.91 -11.63
CA GLU A 123 -2.25 18.60 -12.77
C GLU A 123 -3.09 19.79 -13.25
N PHE A 124 -4.41 19.62 -13.36
CA PHE A 124 -5.30 20.69 -13.82
C PHE A 124 -5.31 21.89 -12.86
N LEU A 125 -5.27 21.63 -11.54
CA LEU A 125 -5.33 22.69 -10.52
C LEU A 125 -3.98 23.37 -10.29
N THR A 126 -2.87 22.64 -10.41
CA THR A 126 -1.52 23.13 -10.04
C THR A 126 -0.63 23.44 -11.24
N GLY A 127 -1.01 22.94 -12.42
CA GLY A 127 -0.15 22.98 -13.61
C GLY A 127 1.05 22.02 -13.57
N VAL A 128 1.14 21.17 -12.53
CA VAL A 128 2.24 20.23 -12.32
C VAL A 128 1.66 18.82 -12.25
N ARG A 129 2.09 17.94 -13.15
CA ARG A 129 1.74 16.52 -13.08
C ARG A 129 2.54 15.88 -11.93
N PRO A 130 1.89 15.21 -10.96
CA PRO A 130 2.61 14.47 -9.96
C PRO A 130 3.54 13.45 -10.64
N VAL A 131 4.82 13.47 -10.29
CA VAL A 131 5.73 12.39 -10.69
C VAL A 131 5.40 11.23 -9.76
N GLU A 132 4.94 10.10 -10.30
CA GLU A 132 4.88 8.87 -9.51
C GLU A 132 6.28 8.62 -8.94
N ILE A 133 6.39 8.76 -7.62
CA ILE A 133 7.62 8.41 -6.92
C ILE A 133 7.57 6.89 -6.75
N ASP A 134 7.99 6.16 -7.78
CA ASP A 134 8.14 4.70 -7.75
C ASP A 134 9.19 4.25 -6.72
N ARG A 135 9.91 5.20 -6.10
CA ARG A 135 10.99 4.93 -5.16
C ARG A 135 10.90 5.76 -3.90
N VAL A 136 11.14 5.11 -2.77
CA VAL A 136 11.19 5.74 -1.44
C VAL A 136 12.50 5.41 -0.75
N LEU A 137 13.06 6.36 -0.02
CA LEU A 137 14.14 6.07 0.90
C LEU A 137 13.56 5.37 2.13
N ALA A 138 13.90 4.11 2.34
CA ALA A 138 13.43 3.32 3.48
C ALA A 138 14.59 2.66 4.22
N THR A 139 14.38 2.40 5.52
CA THR A 139 15.25 1.54 6.30
C THR A 139 14.61 0.16 6.39
N ILE A 140 15.35 -0.82 5.92
CA ILE A 140 14.95 -2.22 5.84
C ILE A 140 15.50 -2.96 7.04
N LEU A 141 14.62 -3.71 7.72
CA LEU A 141 14.96 -4.61 8.81
C LEU A 141 14.62 -6.04 8.40
N PHE A 142 15.61 -6.91 8.45
CA PHE A 142 15.40 -8.35 8.48
C PHE A 142 15.72 -8.89 9.87
N THR A 143 14.90 -9.80 10.36
CA THR A 143 15.16 -10.55 11.59
C THR A 143 14.81 -12.01 11.39
N ASP A 144 15.59 -12.91 12.00
CA ASP A 144 15.48 -14.35 11.79
C ASP A 144 15.80 -15.10 13.11
N ILE A 145 15.11 -16.22 13.36
CA ILE A 145 15.32 -17.03 14.56
C ILE A 145 16.54 -17.92 14.36
N VAL A 146 17.47 -17.87 15.31
CA VAL A 146 18.67 -18.70 15.27
C VAL A 146 18.33 -20.17 15.59
N GLY A 147 18.77 -21.09 14.71
CA GLY A 147 18.56 -22.52 14.87
C GLY A 147 17.09 -22.95 14.78
N SER A 148 16.29 -22.24 14.01
CA SER A 148 14.85 -22.49 13.87
C SER A 148 14.50 -23.90 13.42
N THR A 149 15.25 -24.46 12.46
CA THR A 149 15.04 -25.82 11.96
C THR A 149 15.28 -26.89 13.05
N GLU A 150 16.33 -26.76 13.81
CA GLU A 150 16.65 -27.68 14.93
C GLU A 150 15.59 -27.58 16.03
N ARG A 151 15.15 -26.37 16.34
CA ARG A 151 14.08 -26.12 17.31
C ARG A 151 12.74 -26.67 16.86
N ALA A 152 12.38 -26.51 15.59
CA ALA A 152 11.18 -27.09 15.01
C ALA A 152 11.16 -28.61 15.14
N LEU A 153 12.28 -29.27 14.86
CA LEU A 153 12.44 -30.72 15.02
C LEU A 153 12.30 -31.13 16.47
N ALA A 154 12.91 -30.40 17.41
CA ALA A 154 12.87 -30.72 18.84
C ALA A 154 11.49 -30.51 19.48
N LEU A 155 10.78 -29.43 19.10
CA LEU A 155 9.49 -29.07 19.69
C LEU A 155 8.31 -29.76 19.05
N ARG A 156 8.46 -30.31 17.85
CA ARG A 156 7.40 -30.83 16.96
C ARG A 156 6.42 -29.74 16.50
N ASP A 157 5.70 -29.99 15.44
CA ASP A 157 4.92 -28.99 14.66
C ASP A 157 3.98 -28.12 15.49
N ARG A 158 3.26 -28.72 16.46
CA ARG A 158 2.26 -27.98 17.25
C ARG A 158 2.92 -26.95 18.18
N ARG A 159 3.92 -27.38 18.98
CA ARG A 159 4.60 -26.47 19.91
C ARG A 159 5.43 -25.43 19.19
N TRP A 160 6.05 -25.81 18.07
CA TRP A 160 6.77 -24.87 17.23
C TRP A 160 5.87 -23.79 16.67
N ARG A 161 4.67 -24.15 16.19
CA ARG A 161 3.68 -23.19 15.69
C ARG A 161 3.21 -22.24 16.79
N GLU A 162 2.88 -22.75 17.96
CA GLU A 162 2.49 -21.92 19.12
C GLU A 162 3.60 -20.94 19.51
N LEU A 163 4.86 -21.35 19.47
CA LEU A 163 6.01 -20.49 19.74
C LEU A 163 6.22 -19.41 18.65
N LEU A 164 6.06 -19.78 17.38
CA LEU A 164 6.10 -18.82 16.26
C LEU A 164 4.99 -17.78 16.36
N GLU A 165 3.79 -18.16 16.75
CA GLU A 165 2.69 -17.21 16.96
C GLU A 165 3.02 -16.19 18.05
N GLN A 166 3.61 -16.63 19.18
CA GLN A 166 4.07 -15.75 20.24
C GLN A 166 5.22 -14.82 19.78
N TYR A 167 6.15 -15.37 19.01
CA TYR A 167 7.24 -14.60 18.41
C TYR A 167 6.69 -13.50 17.51
N TYR A 168 5.81 -13.83 16.55
CA TYR A 168 5.23 -12.84 15.64
C TYR A 168 4.35 -11.81 16.36
N ALA A 169 3.62 -12.22 17.40
CA ALA A 169 2.85 -11.29 18.22
C ALA A 169 3.78 -10.27 18.92
N THR A 170 4.92 -10.73 19.44
CA THR A 170 5.94 -9.87 20.04
C THR A 170 6.54 -8.92 19.02
N VAL A 171 6.95 -9.43 17.86
CA VAL A 171 7.52 -8.60 16.79
C VAL A 171 6.55 -7.54 16.32
N ARG A 172 5.29 -7.88 16.04
CA ARG A 172 4.27 -6.91 15.61
C ARG A 172 4.00 -5.83 16.65
N ARG A 173 4.00 -6.17 17.92
CA ARG A 173 3.86 -5.19 19.02
C ARG A 173 4.99 -4.16 18.97
N GLU A 174 6.24 -4.62 18.81
CA GLU A 174 7.38 -3.72 18.71
C GLU A 174 7.39 -2.93 17.40
N LEU A 175 7.05 -3.54 16.26
CA LEU A 175 6.87 -2.82 15.00
C LEU A 175 5.86 -1.68 15.14
N ALA A 176 4.69 -1.95 15.70
CA ALA A 176 3.66 -0.92 15.92
C ALA A 176 4.17 0.22 16.84
N ARG A 177 4.90 -0.12 17.90
CA ARG A 177 5.49 0.85 18.85
C ARG A 177 6.47 1.80 18.17
N PHE A 178 7.30 1.27 17.25
CA PHE A 178 8.32 2.04 16.54
C PHE A 178 7.90 2.51 15.14
N ARG A 179 6.60 2.38 14.80
CA ARG A 179 6.03 2.75 13.50
C ARG A 179 6.71 2.02 12.32
N GLY A 180 7.09 0.76 12.53
CA GLY A 180 7.56 -0.13 11.48
C GLY A 180 6.39 -0.79 10.76
N ARG A 181 6.54 -0.99 9.47
CA ARG A 181 5.58 -1.71 8.63
C ARG A 181 6.12 -3.10 8.32
N GLU A 182 5.36 -4.15 8.71
CA GLU A 182 5.61 -5.52 8.27
C GLU A 182 5.36 -5.60 6.77
N ILE A 183 6.33 -6.08 6.01
CA ILE A 183 6.24 -6.19 4.54
C ILE A 183 6.02 -7.63 4.12
N ASP A 184 6.79 -8.57 4.70
CA ASP A 184 6.70 -9.98 4.33
C ASP A 184 7.24 -10.88 5.45
N ARG A 185 6.89 -12.17 5.35
CA ARG A 185 7.38 -13.24 6.21
C ARG A 185 7.81 -14.43 5.37
N ALA A 186 8.94 -14.99 5.71
CA ALA A 186 9.44 -16.22 5.10
C ALA A 186 9.85 -17.20 6.20
N GLY A 187 9.00 -18.20 6.46
CA GLY A 187 9.24 -19.18 7.52
C GLY A 187 9.25 -18.53 8.91
N ASP A 188 10.40 -18.46 9.57
CA ASP A 188 10.69 -17.83 10.85
C ASP A 188 11.30 -16.42 10.70
N GLY A 189 11.62 -16.02 9.47
CA GLY A 189 12.12 -14.70 9.12
C GLY A 189 11.02 -13.67 8.97
N LEU A 190 11.34 -12.42 9.28
CA LEU A 190 10.46 -11.27 9.09
C LEU A 190 11.20 -10.15 8.37
N PHE A 191 10.50 -9.53 7.43
CA PHE A 191 10.93 -8.35 6.71
C PHE A 191 10.03 -7.16 7.06
N ALA A 192 10.63 -6.07 7.53
CA ALA A 192 9.93 -4.84 7.86
C ALA A 192 10.65 -3.61 7.28
N ALA A 193 9.89 -2.53 7.10
CA ALA A 193 10.39 -1.25 6.61
C ALA A 193 10.02 -0.12 7.57
N PHE A 194 10.89 0.90 7.62
CA PHE A 194 10.74 2.09 8.46
C PHE A 194 11.11 3.34 7.66
N ASP A 195 10.49 4.45 8.03
CA ASP A 195 10.80 5.78 7.52
C ASP A 195 12.02 6.46 8.19
N GLY A 196 12.64 5.76 9.17
CA GLY A 196 13.81 6.29 9.87
C GLY A 196 14.68 5.23 10.52
N PRO A 197 16.01 5.27 10.31
CA PRO A 197 16.94 4.23 10.73
C PRO A 197 17.08 4.13 12.26
N ALA A 198 17.03 5.21 12.99
CA ALA A 198 17.11 5.16 14.45
C ALA A 198 15.94 4.41 15.09
N ARG A 199 14.74 4.55 14.55
CA ARG A 199 13.55 3.78 14.97
C ARG A 199 13.69 2.30 14.65
N ALA A 200 14.18 1.98 13.46
CA ALA A 200 14.42 0.61 13.03
C ALA A 200 15.44 -0.10 13.94
N ILE A 201 16.54 0.56 14.29
CA ILE A 201 17.56 0.03 15.21
C ILE A 201 16.96 -0.23 16.59
N ARG A 202 16.26 0.76 17.16
CA ARG A 202 15.64 0.59 18.49
C ARG A 202 14.60 -0.54 18.49
N CYS A 203 13.81 -0.67 17.42
CA CYS A 203 12.87 -1.76 17.25
C CYS A 203 13.58 -3.11 17.21
N ALA A 204 14.64 -3.27 16.41
CA ALA A 204 15.42 -4.50 16.33
C ALA A 204 16.03 -4.90 17.67
N CYS A 205 16.59 -3.93 18.43
CA CYS A 205 17.11 -4.16 19.77
C CYS A 205 16.01 -4.63 20.74
N ARG A 206 14.84 -4.01 20.70
CA ARG A 206 13.71 -4.41 21.54
C ARG A 206 13.18 -5.78 21.17
N ILE A 207 13.05 -6.10 19.89
CA ILE A 207 12.68 -7.46 19.43
C ILE A 207 13.67 -8.47 19.98
N ARG A 208 14.98 -8.26 19.78
CA ARG A 208 16.04 -9.13 20.29
C ARG A 208 15.91 -9.40 21.80
N ASP A 209 15.65 -8.36 22.58
CA ASP A 209 15.60 -8.47 24.04
C ASP A 209 14.30 -9.13 24.52
N GLU A 210 13.15 -8.81 23.94
CA GLU A 210 11.84 -9.35 24.30
C GLU A 210 11.70 -10.84 23.96
N VAL A 211 12.22 -11.29 22.79
CA VAL A 211 12.09 -12.70 22.39
C VAL A 211 12.93 -13.66 23.25
N ARG A 212 13.89 -13.16 24.01
CA ARG A 212 14.64 -13.95 24.99
C ARG A 212 13.74 -14.57 26.08
N SER A 213 12.65 -13.87 26.44
CA SER A 213 11.65 -14.38 27.37
C SER A 213 10.91 -15.61 26.85
N LEU A 214 10.88 -15.79 25.51
CA LEU A 214 10.34 -16.96 24.85
C LEU A 214 11.37 -18.10 24.67
N GLY A 215 12.59 -17.91 25.19
CA GLY A 215 13.72 -18.84 24.99
C GLY A 215 14.26 -18.80 23.56
N LEU A 216 13.93 -17.76 22.80
CA LEU A 216 14.40 -17.57 21.42
C LEU A 216 15.60 -16.61 21.36
N GLU A 217 16.46 -16.85 20.42
CA GLU A 217 17.52 -15.94 20.03
C GLU A 217 17.33 -15.58 18.57
N VAL A 218 17.48 -14.29 18.24
CA VAL A 218 17.33 -13.78 16.88
C VAL A 218 18.60 -13.06 16.45
N ARG A 219 18.81 -13.02 15.15
CA ARG A 219 19.78 -12.15 14.49
C ARG A 219 19.03 -11.15 13.63
N SER A 220 19.53 -9.93 13.55
CA SER A 220 18.89 -8.86 12.79
C SER A 220 19.89 -8.11 11.93
N GLY A 221 19.46 -7.69 10.75
CA GLY A 221 20.26 -6.86 9.86
C GLY A 221 19.45 -5.69 9.32
N LEU A 222 20.11 -4.51 9.28
CA LEU A 222 19.50 -3.28 8.77
C LEU A 222 20.34 -2.66 7.65
N HIS A 223 19.62 -2.15 6.65
CA HIS A 223 20.18 -1.30 5.60
C HIS A 223 19.21 -0.19 5.26
N ALA A 224 19.71 0.97 4.85
CA ALA A 224 18.91 2.09 4.36
C ALA A 224 19.29 2.41 2.91
N GLY A 225 18.31 2.58 2.06
CA GLY A 225 18.50 2.90 0.66
C GLY A 225 17.20 3.14 -0.07
N GLU A 226 17.29 3.51 -1.33
CA GLU A 226 16.12 3.62 -2.20
C GLU A 226 15.51 2.26 -2.46
N CYS A 227 14.19 2.20 -2.29
CA CYS A 227 13.38 1.01 -2.50
C CYS A 227 12.28 1.32 -3.50
N GLU A 228 11.93 0.36 -4.33
CA GLU A 228 10.78 0.43 -5.23
C GLU A 228 9.51 0.05 -4.45
N VAL A 229 8.44 0.85 -4.60
CA VAL A 229 7.14 0.56 -4.00
C VAL A 229 6.27 -0.15 -5.04
N LEU A 230 5.85 -1.36 -4.72
CA LEU A 230 5.04 -2.22 -5.59
C LEU A 230 3.74 -2.58 -4.84
N GLY A 231 2.79 -1.66 -4.81
CA GLY A 231 1.60 -1.77 -3.96
C GLY A 231 1.99 -1.82 -2.49
N ASP A 232 1.59 -2.87 -1.76
CA ASP A 232 1.96 -3.06 -0.35
C ASP A 232 3.37 -3.64 -0.16
N LYS A 233 4.07 -4.01 -1.24
CA LYS A 233 5.41 -4.59 -1.19
C LYS A 233 6.48 -3.53 -1.43
N ILE A 234 7.67 -3.83 -0.92
CA ILE A 234 8.88 -3.04 -1.13
C ILE A 234 9.93 -3.95 -1.77
N GLY A 235 10.54 -3.48 -2.85
CA GLY A 235 11.57 -4.17 -3.62
C GLY A 235 12.82 -3.33 -3.84
N GLY A 236 13.73 -3.86 -4.65
CA GLY A 236 14.96 -3.17 -5.05
C GLY A 236 16.21 -3.66 -4.35
N ILE A 237 17.36 -3.10 -4.78
CA ILE A 237 18.68 -3.56 -4.32
C ILE A 237 18.89 -3.38 -2.80
N ALA A 238 18.29 -2.33 -2.21
CA ALA A 238 18.38 -2.08 -0.78
C ALA A 238 17.81 -3.23 0.07
N VAL A 239 16.74 -3.88 -0.41
CA VAL A 239 16.15 -5.06 0.24
C VAL A 239 17.12 -6.23 0.22
N HIS A 240 17.77 -6.47 -0.92
CA HIS A 240 18.79 -7.53 -1.04
C HIS A 240 20.00 -7.27 -0.13
N ILE A 241 20.47 -6.01 -0.03
CA ILE A 241 21.55 -5.64 0.89
C ILE A 241 21.13 -5.91 2.33
N GLY A 242 19.95 -5.46 2.76
CA GLY A 242 19.42 -5.69 4.10
C GLY A 242 19.36 -7.17 4.48
N ALA A 243 18.89 -8.03 3.58
CA ALA A 243 18.88 -9.47 3.77
C ALA A 243 20.29 -10.07 3.93
N ARG A 244 21.28 -9.57 3.18
CA ARG A 244 22.69 -10.03 3.31
C ARG A 244 23.34 -9.53 4.59
N VAL A 245 23.04 -8.30 5.02
CA VAL A 245 23.49 -7.81 6.33
C VAL A 245 22.93 -8.69 7.45
N ALA A 246 21.66 -9.05 7.42
CA ALA A 246 21.05 -9.95 8.41
C ALA A 246 21.69 -11.35 8.40
N ALA A 247 22.00 -11.89 7.22
CA ALA A 247 22.68 -13.18 7.09
C ALA A 247 24.13 -13.18 7.65
N ALA A 248 24.79 -12.01 7.69
CA ALA A 248 26.12 -11.83 8.25
C ALA A 248 26.11 -11.60 9.77
N ALA A 249 24.95 -11.36 10.37
CA ALA A 249 24.82 -11.17 11.82
C ALA A 249 24.97 -12.49 12.59
N GLU A 250 25.66 -12.45 13.71
CA GLU A 250 25.76 -13.55 14.68
C GLU A 250 24.49 -13.64 15.55
N PRO A 251 24.30 -14.76 16.24
CA PRO A 251 23.21 -14.89 17.22
C PRO A 251 23.19 -13.74 18.25
N GLY A 252 22.02 -13.15 18.45
CA GLY A 252 21.85 -12.01 19.36
C GLY A 252 22.37 -10.67 18.85
N GLU A 253 22.92 -10.59 17.64
CA GLU A 253 23.39 -9.35 17.05
C GLU A 253 22.29 -8.57 16.33
N VAL A 254 22.40 -7.23 16.41
CA VAL A 254 21.75 -6.28 15.53
C VAL A 254 22.85 -5.62 14.69
N LEU A 255 22.95 -6.03 13.43
CA LEU A 255 24.01 -5.63 12.52
C LEU A 255 23.48 -4.57 11.54
N VAL A 256 24.24 -3.54 11.26
CA VAL A 256 23.85 -2.45 10.37
C VAL A 256 24.92 -2.20 9.32
N SER A 257 24.53 -1.75 8.14
CA SER A 257 25.44 -1.24 7.14
C SER A 257 25.98 0.14 7.52
N ASN A 258 27.10 0.57 6.91
CA ASN A 258 27.66 1.90 7.12
C ASN A 258 26.64 3.00 6.83
N THR A 259 25.83 2.85 5.79
CA THR A 259 24.76 3.82 5.45
C THR A 259 23.83 4.08 6.64
N VAL A 260 23.37 3.01 7.31
CA VAL A 260 22.51 3.13 8.50
C VAL A 260 23.24 3.85 9.64
N LYS A 261 24.50 3.45 9.91
CA LYS A 261 25.31 4.08 10.96
C LYS A 261 25.49 5.59 10.72
N ASP A 262 25.78 6.00 9.47
CA ASP A 262 26.01 7.40 9.13
C ASP A 262 24.72 8.23 9.25
N LEU A 263 23.58 7.68 8.82
CA LEU A 263 22.28 8.34 8.91
C LEU A 263 21.79 8.56 10.35
N VAL A 264 22.31 7.81 11.33
CA VAL A 264 21.94 7.98 12.74
C VAL A 264 22.99 8.72 13.56
N ALA A 265 23.95 9.37 12.92
CA ALA A 265 24.94 10.18 13.62
C ALA A 265 24.25 11.22 14.53
N GLY A 266 24.66 11.30 15.79
CA GLY A 266 24.07 12.17 16.81
C GLY A 266 22.81 11.61 17.52
N SER A 267 22.34 10.41 17.18
CA SER A 267 21.13 9.79 17.79
C SER A 267 21.38 9.15 19.16
N GLY A 268 22.63 9.12 19.65
CA GLY A 268 23.02 8.44 20.88
C GLY A 268 23.14 6.90 20.75
N ILE A 269 23.03 6.36 19.54
CA ILE A 269 23.22 4.93 19.28
C ILE A 269 24.71 4.63 19.21
N ALA A 270 25.15 3.61 19.96
CA ALA A 270 26.54 3.16 20.00
C ALA A 270 26.76 1.95 19.11
N PHE A 271 27.92 1.93 18.45
CA PHE A 271 28.30 0.88 17.50
C PHE A 271 29.70 0.35 17.80
N LYS A 272 29.89 -0.92 17.47
CA LYS A 272 31.19 -1.57 17.38
C LYS A 272 31.46 -1.95 15.94
N ASP A 273 32.64 -1.65 15.45
CA ASP A 273 33.08 -2.03 14.11
C ASP A 273 33.13 -3.55 13.98
N ARG A 274 32.49 -4.10 12.96
CA ARG A 274 32.49 -5.52 12.64
C ARG A 274 33.42 -5.85 11.47
N GLY A 275 34.08 -4.83 10.90
CA GLY A 275 34.94 -4.93 9.74
C GLY A 275 34.22 -4.87 8.42
N THR A 276 34.96 -5.19 7.38
CA THR A 276 34.51 -5.15 5.99
C THR A 276 34.19 -6.55 5.49
N HIS A 277 33.06 -6.69 4.83
CA HIS A 277 32.50 -7.97 4.40
C HIS A 277 32.14 -7.97 2.92
N ALA A 278 32.46 -9.06 2.21
CA ALA A 278 31.89 -9.34 0.91
C ALA A 278 30.48 -9.94 1.10
N LEU A 279 29.46 -9.24 0.62
CA LEU A 279 28.08 -9.72 0.69
C LEU A 279 27.74 -10.54 -0.56
N ARG A 280 27.29 -11.77 -0.38
CA ARG A 280 27.04 -12.71 -1.48
C ARG A 280 26.10 -12.11 -2.55
N GLY A 281 26.57 -12.02 -3.79
CA GLY A 281 25.79 -11.53 -4.94
C GLY A 281 25.73 -10.01 -5.06
N LEU A 282 26.49 -9.28 -4.23
CA LEU A 282 26.61 -7.82 -4.31
C LEU A 282 28.07 -7.46 -4.64
N PRO A 283 28.30 -6.43 -5.47
CA PRO A 283 29.64 -5.97 -5.79
C PRO A 283 30.28 -5.22 -4.61
N GLY A 284 31.60 -5.26 -4.52
CA GLY A 284 32.37 -4.49 -3.56
C GLY A 284 32.38 -5.07 -2.15
N GLU A 285 32.95 -4.29 -1.26
CA GLU A 285 33.09 -4.57 0.16
C GLU A 285 32.20 -3.65 0.99
N TRP A 286 31.62 -4.19 2.07
CA TRP A 286 30.62 -3.51 2.89
C TRP A 286 31.11 -3.42 4.33
N ALA A 287 31.32 -2.22 4.83
CA ALA A 287 31.60 -2.01 6.25
C ALA A 287 30.33 -2.23 7.07
N LEU A 288 30.42 -3.09 8.08
CA LEU A 288 29.29 -3.48 8.93
C LEU A 288 29.59 -3.12 10.40
N PHE A 289 28.54 -2.81 11.16
CA PHE A 289 28.64 -2.37 12.53
C PHE A 289 27.60 -3.06 13.40
N VAL A 290 28.02 -3.55 14.58
CA VAL A 290 27.12 -4.12 15.58
C VAL A 290 26.60 -3.00 16.48
N VAL A 291 25.29 -2.95 16.69
CA VAL A 291 24.67 -2.05 17.68
C VAL A 291 24.97 -2.55 19.08
N THR A 292 25.68 -1.73 19.88
CA THR A 292 26.04 -2.06 21.27
C THR A 292 25.20 -1.32 22.30
N GLY A 293 24.54 -0.22 21.93
CA GLY A 293 23.62 0.54 22.79
C GLY A 293 22.67 1.38 21.93
N ALA A 294 21.39 1.34 22.24
CA ALA A 294 20.33 2.10 21.60
C ALA A 294 19.35 2.59 22.66
N ALA A 295 19.76 3.59 23.45
CA ALA A 295 18.93 4.21 24.48
C ALA A 295 17.73 4.98 23.87
#